data_c286b488dec140eac079d017c8a3be36
#
_entry.id   c286b488dec140eac079d017c8a3be36
#
_cell.length_a   1.000
_cell.length_b   1.000
_cell.length_c   1.000
_cell.angle_alpha   90.00
_cell.angle_beta   90.00
_cell.angle_gamma   90.00
#
_symmetry.space_group_name_H-M   'P 1'
#
loop_
_entity.id
_entity.type
_entity.pdbx_description
1 polymer ?
#
loop_
_entity_poly.entity_id
_entity_poly.type
_entity_poly.pdbx_seq_one_letter_code
_entity_poly.pdbx_strand_id
1 'polypeptide(L)'
;MRLATILFLLQLTSANSFTEPLSTKDIPRFQMIAAGLYRGGQPGPDGFVYLQKNGIKTVINLRTENDEKVIVQKLGMNYVHIPISITMWSKIPDAAIEQYFKVLNDPANYPIFFHCRRGADRTGALAGFYRIAYQGWEPEKAYSEARSIGLRWWFPAIKQQIHSFKPPSFASSKPAEAHP
;
A
#
# COMPACT_ATOMS: atom_id res chain seq x y z
N MET A 1 -44.01 -1.67 63.41
CA MET A 1 -43.12 -2.47 62.55
C MET A 1 -42.99 -1.78 61.17
N ARG A 2 -41.85 -1.17 60.89
CA ARG A 2 -41.62 -0.55 59.60
C ARG A 2 -40.62 -1.44 58.82
N LEU A 3 -41.07 -2.04 57.72
CA LEU A 3 -40.19 -2.79 56.82
C LEU A 3 -39.40 -1.76 55.98
N ALA A 4 -38.08 -1.83 56.08
CA ALA A 4 -37.16 -1.12 55.20
C ALA A 4 -36.88 -1.98 53.98
N THR A 5 -37.30 -1.52 52.77
CA THR A 5 -36.99 -2.15 51.51
C THR A 5 -35.61 -1.65 51.05
N ILE A 6 -34.64 -2.54 51.09
CA ILE A 6 -33.30 -2.24 50.57
C ILE A 6 -33.30 -2.44 49.04
N LEU A 7 -33.19 -1.34 48.31
CA LEU A 7 -33.05 -1.34 46.85
C LEU A 7 -31.56 -1.56 46.50
N PHE A 8 -31.24 -2.73 45.94
CA PHE A 8 -29.90 -3.06 45.46
C PHE A 8 -29.73 -2.49 44.05
N LEU A 9 -29.06 -1.35 43.92
CA LEU A 9 -28.68 -0.81 42.61
C LEU A 9 -27.52 -1.64 42.05
N LEU A 10 -27.81 -2.46 41.03
CA LEU A 10 -26.80 -3.09 40.22
C LEU A 10 -26.13 -2.00 39.33
N GLN A 11 -24.93 -1.59 39.69
CA GLN A 11 -24.11 -0.75 38.82
C GLN A 11 -23.54 -1.64 37.71
N LEU A 12 -24.09 -1.52 36.48
CA LEU A 12 -23.44 -2.02 35.28
C LEU A 12 -22.21 -1.13 34.99
N THR A 13 -21.05 -1.60 35.38
CA THR A 13 -19.78 -1.06 34.90
C THR A 13 -19.61 -1.48 33.42
N SER A 14 -19.99 -0.62 32.50
CA SER A 14 -19.59 -0.78 31.10
C SER A 14 -18.06 -0.69 31.03
N ALA A 15 -17.43 -1.83 30.80
CA ALA A 15 -16.02 -1.89 30.45
C ALA A 15 -15.86 -1.17 29.11
N ASN A 16 -15.45 0.09 29.14
CA ASN A 16 -14.94 0.78 27.96
C ASN A 16 -13.68 0.04 27.53
N SER A 17 -13.82 -0.86 26.58
CA SER A 17 -12.67 -1.37 25.81
C SER A 17 -12.06 -0.18 25.08
N PHE A 18 -11.05 0.45 25.66
CA PHE A 18 -10.16 1.34 24.93
C PHE A 18 -9.44 0.50 23.88
N THR A 19 -10.03 0.36 22.70
CA THR A 19 -9.27 -0.08 21.54
C THR A 19 -8.30 1.04 21.21
N GLU A 20 -7.01 0.80 21.44
CA GLU A 20 -5.95 1.68 20.97
C GLU A 20 -6.23 2.08 19.51
N PRO A 21 -6.08 3.37 19.15
CA PRO A 21 -6.33 3.78 17.78
C PRO A 21 -5.40 3.02 16.86
N LEU A 22 -5.96 2.35 15.86
CA LEU A 22 -5.19 1.63 14.85
C LEU A 22 -4.17 2.59 14.24
N SER A 23 -2.92 2.14 14.19
CA SER A 23 -1.78 2.97 13.82
C SER A 23 -1.10 2.41 12.58
N THR A 24 -0.53 3.31 11.76
CA THR A 24 0.38 2.93 10.66
C THR A 24 1.74 2.41 11.14
N LYS A 25 1.99 2.36 12.46
CA LYS A 25 3.24 1.86 13.04
C LYS A 25 3.62 0.47 12.54
N ASP A 26 2.62 -0.37 12.26
CA ASP A 26 2.80 -1.73 11.76
C ASP A 26 2.92 -1.80 10.22
N ILE A 27 3.00 -0.66 9.54
CA ILE A 27 3.21 -0.55 8.09
C ILE A 27 4.41 0.34 7.81
N PRO A 28 5.60 -0.22 7.62
CA PRO A 28 6.80 0.58 7.37
C PRO A 28 6.63 1.52 6.17
N ARG A 29 7.03 2.78 6.31
CA ARG A 29 6.99 3.79 5.23
C ARG A 29 5.62 3.95 4.57
N PHE A 30 4.55 3.84 5.36
CA PHE A 30 3.19 4.06 4.86
C PHE A 30 3.04 5.50 4.35
N GLN A 31 2.53 5.64 3.13
CA GLN A 31 2.35 6.93 2.49
C GLN A 31 1.25 6.88 1.44
N MET A 32 0.42 7.90 1.37
CA MET A 32 -0.46 8.16 0.24
C MET A 32 0.31 8.90 -0.86
N ILE A 33 0.25 8.41 -2.10
CA ILE A 33 0.89 9.03 -3.27
C ILE A 33 -0.11 9.71 -4.22
N ALA A 34 -1.35 9.31 -4.14
CA ALA A 34 -2.48 9.93 -4.83
C ALA A 34 -3.78 9.57 -4.10
N ALA A 35 -4.88 10.23 -4.42
CA ALA A 35 -6.20 9.89 -3.89
C ALA A 35 -6.49 8.39 -4.10
N GLY A 36 -6.75 7.66 -3.02
CA GLY A 36 -6.99 6.23 -3.04
C GLY A 36 -5.80 5.33 -3.39
N LEU A 37 -4.59 5.87 -3.55
CA LEU A 37 -3.39 5.06 -3.84
C LEU A 37 -2.34 5.23 -2.73
N TYR A 38 -2.04 4.13 -2.06
CA TYR A 38 -1.15 4.07 -0.91
C TYR A 38 0.00 3.10 -1.16
N ARG A 39 1.13 3.37 -0.51
CA ARG A 39 2.33 2.52 -0.58
C ARG A 39 2.91 2.25 0.81
N GLY A 40 3.70 1.20 0.92
CA GLY A 40 4.41 0.92 2.17
C GLY A 40 5.34 -0.29 2.10
N GLY A 41 5.81 -0.70 3.27
CA GLY A 41 6.44 -1.99 3.49
C GLY A 41 5.41 -3.06 3.83
N GLN A 42 5.89 -4.28 4.03
CA GLN A 42 5.08 -5.42 4.46
C GLN A 42 4.33 -5.05 5.75
N PRO A 43 2.99 -5.05 5.75
CA PRO A 43 2.24 -4.87 6.98
C PRO A 43 2.42 -6.06 7.92
N GLY A 44 2.45 -5.80 9.22
CA GLY A 44 2.19 -6.81 10.22
C GLY A 44 0.68 -7.12 10.32
N PRO A 45 0.28 -8.03 11.22
CA PRO A 45 -1.13 -8.40 11.37
C PRO A 45 -2.06 -7.20 11.63
N ASP A 46 -1.67 -6.30 12.53
CA ASP A 46 -2.44 -5.09 12.86
C ASP A 46 -2.45 -4.08 11.70
N GLY A 47 -1.37 -4.06 10.90
CA GLY A 47 -1.28 -3.26 9.69
C GLY A 47 -2.32 -3.67 8.64
N PHE A 48 -2.56 -4.97 8.44
CA PHE A 48 -3.63 -5.44 7.54
C PHE A 48 -5.02 -5.06 8.06
N VAL A 49 -5.24 -5.17 9.37
CA VAL A 49 -6.50 -4.71 9.99
C VAL A 49 -6.67 -3.20 9.83
N TYR A 50 -5.59 -2.43 10.00
CA TYR A 50 -5.61 -0.99 9.73
C TYR A 50 -6.03 -0.68 8.29
N LEU A 51 -5.41 -1.35 7.30
CA LEU A 51 -5.74 -1.14 5.88
C LEU A 51 -7.23 -1.43 5.61
N GLN A 52 -7.74 -2.55 6.10
CA GLN A 52 -9.14 -2.94 5.95
C GLN A 52 -10.09 -1.89 6.56
N LYS A 53 -9.85 -1.45 7.80
CA LYS A 53 -10.68 -0.47 8.49
C LYS A 53 -10.64 0.92 7.85
N ASN A 54 -9.56 1.23 7.11
CA ASN A 54 -9.44 2.46 6.33
C ASN A 54 -9.90 2.30 4.87
N GLY A 55 -10.67 1.25 4.59
CA GLY A 55 -11.36 1.06 3.32
C GLY A 55 -10.48 0.61 2.17
N ILE A 56 -9.22 0.17 2.41
CA ILE A 56 -8.40 -0.41 1.35
C ILE A 56 -9.13 -1.62 0.75
N LYS A 57 -9.31 -1.59 -0.55
CA LYS A 57 -10.03 -2.62 -1.30
C LYS A 57 -9.08 -3.65 -1.92
N THR A 58 -7.92 -3.19 -2.38
CA THR A 58 -6.95 -4.06 -3.06
C THR A 58 -5.56 -3.90 -2.46
N VAL A 59 -4.93 -5.02 -2.16
CA VAL A 59 -3.52 -5.11 -1.73
C VAL A 59 -2.69 -5.73 -2.84
N ILE A 60 -1.65 -5.01 -3.29
CA ILE A 60 -0.68 -5.49 -4.27
C ILE A 60 0.61 -5.88 -3.55
N ASN A 61 0.93 -7.16 -3.54
CA ASN A 61 2.19 -7.67 -3.01
C ASN A 61 3.25 -7.78 -4.11
N LEU A 62 4.34 -7.03 -3.95
CA LEU A 62 5.50 -7.03 -4.87
C LEU A 62 6.62 -7.98 -4.41
N ARG A 63 6.42 -8.72 -3.33
CA ARG A 63 7.39 -9.69 -2.82
C ARG A 63 7.35 -10.95 -3.67
N THR A 64 8.41 -11.73 -3.57
CA THR A 64 8.44 -13.09 -4.16
C THR A 64 7.62 -14.08 -3.33
N GLU A 65 7.52 -13.85 -2.02
CA GLU A 65 6.72 -14.63 -1.09
C GLU A 65 5.22 -14.29 -1.22
N ASN A 66 4.39 -15.31 -1.02
CA ASN A 66 2.92 -15.23 -1.15
C ASN A 66 2.22 -15.67 0.15
N ASP A 67 2.82 -15.35 1.29
CA ASP A 67 2.43 -15.80 2.63
C ASP A 67 1.25 -15.00 3.22
N GLU A 68 0.93 -13.86 2.67
CA GLU A 68 -0.11 -12.95 3.17
C GLU A 68 -1.47 -13.07 2.48
N LYS A 69 -1.56 -13.83 1.37
CA LYS A 69 -2.80 -13.98 0.61
C LYS A 69 -4.01 -14.33 1.48
N VAL A 70 -3.80 -15.29 2.38
CA VAL A 70 -4.90 -15.80 3.22
C VAL A 70 -5.42 -14.73 4.18
N ILE A 71 -4.55 -13.95 4.82
CA ILE A 71 -4.98 -12.87 5.73
C ILE A 71 -5.68 -11.75 4.98
N VAL A 72 -5.16 -11.31 3.83
CA VAL A 72 -5.76 -10.26 3.01
C VAL A 72 -7.19 -10.65 2.58
N GLN A 73 -7.35 -11.88 2.08
CA GLN A 73 -8.66 -12.38 1.63
C GLN A 73 -9.64 -12.59 2.79
N LYS A 74 -9.19 -13.06 3.96
CA LYS A 74 -10.03 -13.18 5.17
C LYS A 74 -10.56 -11.83 5.66
N LEU A 75 -9.80 -10.75 5.43
CA LEU A 75 -10.22 -9.38 5.74
C LEU A 75 -11.13 -8.77 4.66
N GLY A 76 -11.51 -9.52 3.63
CA GLY A 76 -12.41 -9.07 2.57
C GLY A 76 -11.75 -8.17 1.52
N MET A 77 -10.42 -8.07 1.51
CA MET A 77 -9.68 -7.29 0.51
C MET A 77 -9.27 -8.16 -0.68
N ASN A 78 -9.21 -7.56 -1.86
CA ASN A 78 -8.65 -8.20 -3.05
C ASN A 78 -7.13 -8.34 -2.90
N TYR A 79 -6.59 -9.45 -3.36
CA TYR A 79 -5.16 -9.71 -3.32
C TYR A 79 -4.58 -9.88 -4.72
N VAL A 80 -3.62 -9.04 -5.07
CA VAL A 80 -2.87 -9.11 -6.34
C VAL A 80 -1.41 -9.39 -6.05
N HIS A 81 -0.87 -10.45 -6.62
CA HIS A 81 0.53 -10.83 -6.46
C HIS A 81 1.32 -10.52 -7.74
N ILE A 82 2.27 -9.60 -7.66
CA ILE A 82 3.19 -9.21 -8.73
C ILE A 82 4.62 -9.48 -8.24
N PRO A 83 5.10 -10.74 -8.31
CA PRO A 83 6.38 -11.08 -7.73
C PRO A 83 7.53 -10.44 -8.51
N ILE A 84 8.32 -9.62 -7.81
CA ILE A 84 9.48 -8.94 -8.36
C ILE A 84 10.72 -9.37 -7.58
N SER A 85 11.60 -10.13 -8.23
CA SER A 85 12.94 -10.41 -7.72
C SER A 85 13.90 -9.33 -8.21
N ILE A 86 14.65 -8.71 -7.31
CA ILE A 86 15.66 -7.71 -7.67
C ILE A 86 17.02 -8.06 -7.08
N THR A 87 18.02 -7.91 -7.91
CA THR A 87 19.43 -7.86 -7.53
C THR A 87 19.97 -6.45 -7.82
N MET A 88 21.22 -6.19 -7.47
CA MET A 88 21.87 -4.91 -7.75
C MET A 88 21.75 -4.47 -9.23
N TRP A 89 21.80 -5.44 -10.15
CA TRP A 89 21.78 -5.18 -11.60
C TRP A 89 20.43 -5.41 -12.26
N SER A 90 19.42 -5.80 -11.50
CA SER A 90 18.10 -6.11 -12.04
C SER A 90 17.28 -4.83 -12.25
N LYS A 91 16.57 -4.78 -13.38
CA LYS A 91 15.45 -3.87 -13.59
C LYS A 91 14.17 -4.47 -13.00
N ILE A 92 13.16 -3.63 -12.80
CA ILE A 92 11.79 -4.12 -12.62
C ILE A 92 11.35 -4.73 -13.96
N PRO A 93 10.87 -5.98 -14.00
CA PRO A 93 10.41 -6.61 -15.24
C PRO A 93 9.28 -5.82 -15.89
N ASP A 94 9.32 -5.66 -17.22
CA ASP A 94 8.28 -4.91 -17.96
C ASP A 94 6.89 -5.51 -17.76
N ALA A 95 6.78 -6.84 -17.72
CA ALA A 95 5.52 -7.52 -17.41
C ALA A 95 4.96 -7.16 -16.02
N ALA A 96 5.82 -6.97 -15.02
CA ALA A 96 5.40 -6.54 -13.69
C ALA A 96 4.93 -5.08 -13.68
N ILE A 97 5.60 -4.22 -14.44
CA ILE A 97 5.19 -2.83 -14.64
C ILE A 97 3.83 -2.79 -15.34
N GLU A 98 3.68 -3.55 -16.42
CA GLU A 98 2.42 -3.62 -17.16
C GLU A 98 1.27 -4.12 -16.28
N GLN A 99 1.47 -5.20 -15.52
CA GLN A 99 0.48 -5.73 -14.60
C GLN A 99 0.10 -4.70 -13.52
N TYR A 100 1.09 -4.01 -12.94
CA TYR A 100 0.86 -2.94 -11.97
C TYR A 100 -0.04 -1.85 -12.55
N PHE A 101 0.28 -1.33 -13.73
CA PHE A 101 -0.53 -0.30 -14.38
C PHE A 101 -1.93 -0.79 -14.77
N LYS A 102 -2.09 -2.05 -15.20
CA LYS A 102 -3.42 -2.64 -15.45
C LYS A 102 -4.29 -2.63 -14.19
N VAL A 103 -3.72 -2.98 -13.03
CA VAL A 103 -4.45 -2.93 -11.76
C VAL A 103 -4.84 -1.50 -11.39
N LEU A 104 -3.95 -0.53 -11.62
CA LEU A 104 -4.23 0.89 -11.34
C LEU A 104 -5.28 1.50 -12.27
N ASN A 105 -5.42 1.00 -13.49
CA ASN A 105 -6.38 1.53 -14.46
C ASN A 105 -7.81 1.02 -14.24
N ASP A 106 -8.00 0.03 -13.39
CA ASP A 106 -9.33 -0.44 -13.04
C ASP A 106 -9.85 0.29 -11.77
N PRO A 107 -10.83 1.20 -11.91
CA PRO A 107 -11.39 1.93 -10.78
C PRO A 107 -12.04 1.02 -9.73
N ALA A 108 -12.44 -0.20 -10.12
CA ALA A 108 -13.01 -1.17 -9.19
C ALA A 108 -12.01 -1.64 -8.13
N ASN A 109 -10.69 -1.48 -8.36
CA ASN A 109 -9.65 -1.87 -7.42
C ASN A 109 -9.40 -0.85 -6.30
N TYR A 110 -9.87 0.39 -6.44
CA TYR A 110 -9.58 1.46 -5.47
C TYR A 110 -10.45 1.40 -4.22
N PRO A 111 -9.91 1.83 -3.05
CA PRO A 111 -8.53 2.25 -2.78
C PRO A 111 -7.52 1.10 -2.79
N ILE A 112 -6.30 1.39 -3.27
CA ILE A 112 -5.21 0.41 -3.46
C ILE A 112 -4.08 0.68 -2.47
N PHE A 113 -3.55 -0.37 -1.86
CA PHE A 113 -2.27 -0.36 -1.16
C PHE A 113 -1.29 -1.31 -1.85
N PHE A 114 -0.10 -0.82 -2.21
CA PHE A 114 0.94 -1.66 -2.78
C PHE A 114 2.23 -1.63 -1.95
N HIS A 115 2.87 -2.78 -1.83
CA HIS A 115 4.04 -2.88 -0.96
C HIS A 115 5.05 -3.93 -1.43
N CYS A 116 6.26 -3.82 -0.88
CA CYS A 116 7.26 -4.85 -0.87
C CYS A 116 7.71 -5.10 0.58
N ARG A 117 8.79 -5.84 0.81
CA ARG A 117 9.24 -6.13 2.19
C ARG A 117 9.53 -4.86 2.99
N ARG A 118 10.31 -3.92 2.43
CA ARG A 118 10.76 -2.69 3.12
C ARG A 118 9.93 -1.45 2.77
N GLY A 119 9.12 -1.49 1.72
CA GLY A 119 8.44 -0.30 1.20
C GLY A 119 9.38 0.70 0.52
N ALA A 120 10.57 0.28 0.13
CA ALA A 120 11.62 1.15 -0.38
C ALA A 120 11.96 0.89 -1.86
N ASP A 121 12.64 -0.21 -2.17
CA ASP A 121 13.24 -0.40 -3.49
C ASP A 121 12.21 -0.66 -4.60
N ARG A 122 11.52 -1.82 -4.57
CA ARG A 122 10.48 -2.18 -5.55
C ARG A 122 9.31 -1.20 -5.53
N THR A 123 8.83 -0.91 -4.33
CA THR A 123 7.75 0.05 -4.11
C THR A 123 8.14 1.47 -4.54
N GLY A 124 9.39 1.88 -4.29
CA GLY A 124 9.93 3.17 -4.72
C GLY A 124 10.00 3.29 -6.22
N ALA A 125 10.47 2.25 -6.92
CA ALA A 125 10.53 2.23 -8.38
C ALA A 125 9.14 2.34 -9.01
N LEU A 126 8.16 1.52 -8.55
CA LEU A 126 6.79 1.57 -9.09
C LEU A 126 6.07 2.88 -8.76
N ALA A 127 6.31 3.47 -7.59
CA ALA A 127 5.81 4.81 -7.27
C ALA A 127 6.43 5.85 -8.22
N GLY A 128 7.73 5.76 -8.51
CA GLY A 128 8.40 6.63 -9.47
C GLY A 128 7.80 6.54 -10.87
N PHE A 129 7.53 5.32 -11.35
CA PHE A 129 6.85 5.11 -12.63
C PHE A 129 5.44 5.72 -12.64
N TYR A 130 4.68 5.57 -11.54
CA TYR A 130 3.38 6.22 -11.38
C TYR A 130 3.48 7.75 -11.47
N ARG A 131 4.44 8.37 -10.76
CA ARG A 131 4.67 9.81 -10.77
C ARG A 131 4.94 10.34 -12.19
N ILE A 132 5.76 9.61 -12.95
CA ILE A 132 6.07 9.97 -14.32
C ILE A 132 4.84 9.81 -15.21
N ALA A 133 4.17 8.65 -15.15
CA ALA A 133 3.09 8.30 -16.06
C ALA A 133 1.83 9.17 -15.87
N TYR A 134 1.41 9.39 -14.62
CA TYR A 134 0.11 10.01 -14.32
C TYR A 134 0.18 11.41 -13.74
N GLN A 135 1.34 11.78 -13.17
CA GLN A 135 1.51 13.12 -12.58
C GLN A 135 2.48 13.99 -13.37
N GLY A 136 3.04 13.47 -14.48
CA GLY A 136 3.93 14.23 -15.37
C GLY A 136 5.25 14.66 -14.69
N TRP A 137 5.70 13.91 -13.68
CA TRP A 137 6.95 14.27 -13.01
C TRP A 137 8.14 13.98 -13.91
N GLU A 138 9.12 14.89 -13.84
CA GLU A 138 10.43 14.64 -14.42
C GLU A 138 11.09 13.42 -13.75
N PRO A 139 11.77 12.56 -14.52
CA PRO A 139 12.38 11.33 -14.01
C PRO A 139 13.32 11.55 -12.82
N GLU A 140 14.12 12.62 -12.82
CA GLU A 140 15.01 12.95 -11.70
C GLU A 140 14.23 13.27 -10.43
N LYS A 141 13.11 13.97 -10.52
CA LYS A 141 12.24 14.26 -9.37
C LYS A 141 11.66 12.97 -8.79
N ALA A 142 11.17 12.06 -9.66
CA ALA A 142 10.63 10.78 -9.26
C ALA A 142 11.70 9.88 -8.60
N TYR A 143 12.91 9.87 -9.13
CA TYR A 143 14.03 9.16 -8.54
C TYR A 143 14.43 9.75 -7.18
N SER A 144 14.51 11.08 -7.07
CA SER A 144 14.83 11.76 -5.82
C SER A 144 13.82 11.46 -4.71
N GLU A 145 12.50 11.44 -5.02
CA GLU A 145 11.47 10.99 -4.06
C GLU A 145 11.72 9.54 -3.63
N ALA A 146 11.94 8.63 -4.58
CA ALA A 146 12.20 7.22 -4.26
C ALA A 146 13.44 7.06 -3.35
N ARG A 147 14.49 7.86 -3.61
CA ARG A 147 15.71 7.92 -2.77
C ARG A 147 15.42 8.40 -1.36
N SER A 148 14.66 9.47 -1.20
CA SER A 148 14.31 10.05 0.11
C SER A 148 13.50 9.08 0.98
N ILE A 149 12.71 8.18 0.36
CA ILE A 149 11.92 7.17 1.05
C ILE A 149 12.73 5.88 1.33
N GLY A 150 13.92 5.75 0.74
CA GLY A 150 14.85 4.69 1.06
C GLY A 150 15.20 3.72 -0.07
N LEU A 151 14.92 4.06 -1.34
CA LEU A 151 15.48 3.34 -2.49
C LEU A 151 17.01 3.39 -2.38
N ARG A 152 17.64 2.22 -2.39
CA ARG A 152 19.08 2.12 -2.18
C ARG A 152 19.86 2.59 -3.40
N TRP A 153 20.92 3.36 -3.17
CA TRP A 153 21.76 3.93 -4.22
C TRP A 153 22.50 2.87 -5.08
N TRP A 154 22.70 1.68 -4.52
CA TRP A 154 23.38 0.58 -5.22
C TRP A 154 22.47 -0.27 -6.09
N PHE A 155 21.36 0.29 -6.55
CA PHE A 155 20.52 -0.27 -7.63
C PHE A 155 20.62 0.61 -8.89
N PRO A 156 21.78 0.63 -9.58
CA PRO A 156 21.99 1.50 -10.74
C PRO A 156 21.04 1.18 -11.90
N ALA A 157 20.67 -0.10 -12.05
CA ALA A 157 19.74 -0.51 -13.09
C ALA A 157 18.32 0.05 -12.86
N ILE A 158 17.85 0.12 -11.60
CA ILE A 158 16.56 0.75 -11.25
C ILE A 158 16.64 2.25 -11.45
N LYS A 159 17.77 2.90 -11.05
CA LYS A 159 17.99 4.32 -11.32
C LYS A 159 17.85 4.60 -12.83
N GLN A 160 18.62 3.90 -13.64
CA GLN A 160 18.58 4.06 -15.10
C GLN A 160 17.17 3.81 -15.67
N GLN A 161 16.46 2.79 -15.14
CA GLN A 161 15.12 2.47 -15.59
C GLN A 161 14.13 3.59 -15.29
N ILE A 162 14.19 4.23 -14.12
CA ILE A 162 13.35 5.39 -13.79
C ILE A 162 13.64 6.53 -14.75
N HIS A 163 14.93 6.82 -15.03
CA HIS A 163 15.32 7.93 -15.91
C HIS A 163 14.94 7.71 -17.37
N SER A 164 14.88 6.46 -17.82
CA SER A 164 14.51 6.12 -19.21
C SER A 164 13.07 5.60 -19.34
N PHE A 165 12.27 5.69 -18.26
CA PHE A 165 10.93 5.11 -18.23
C PHE A 165 10.00 5.79 -19.25
N LYS A 166 9.35 4.96 -20.04
CA LYS A 166 8.27 5.39 -20.94
C LYS A 166 6.98 4.69 -20.47
N PRO A 167 5.93 5.46 -20.19
CA PRO A 167 4.67 4.86 -19.78
C PRO A 167 4.12 3.91 -20.85
N PRO A 168 3.48 2.79 -20.44
CA PRO A 168 2.72 1.96 -21.38
C PRO A 168 1.66 2.81 -22.10
N SER A 169 1.37 2.51 -23.36
CA SER A 169 0.42 3.29 -24.17
C SER A 169 -0.98 3.40 -23.54
N PHE A 170 -1.41 2.37 -22.81
CA PHE A 170 -2.69 2.35 -22.10
C PHE A 170 -2.67 3.10 -20.74
N ALA A 171 -1.49 3.52 -20.26
CA ALA A 171 -1.34 4.31 -19.03
C ALA A 171 -1.45 5.82 -19.29
N SER A 172 -1.68 6.24 -20.53
CA SER A 172 -1.81 7.65 -20.90
C SER A 172 -3.15 8.29 -20.48
N SER A 173 -4.15 7.49 -20.10
CA SER A 173 -5.37 7.97 -19.47
C SER A 173 -5.20 7.94 -17.94
N LYS A 174 -5.36 9.12 -17.30
CA LYS A 174 -5.33 9.24 -15.83
C LYS A 174 -6.24 8.18 -15.21
N PRO A 175 -5.79 7.43 -14.18
CA PRO A 175 -6.68 6.52 -13.45
C PRO A 175 -7.90 7.31 -12.97
N ALA A 176 -9.07 6.68 -12.98
CA ALA A 176 -10.25 7.29 -12.41
C ALA A 176 -9.93 7.69 -10.96
N GLU A 177 -10.05 8.98 -10.66
CA GLU A 177 -9.93 9.46 -9.28
C GLU A 177 -11.00 8.74 -8.48
N ALA A 178 -10.58 8.05 -7.42
CA ALA A 178 -11.54 7.52 -6.45
C ALA A 178 -12.28 8.73 -5.88
N HIS A 179 -13.53 8.90 -6.27
CA HIS A 179 -14.41 9.84 -5.58
C HIS A 179 -14.59 9.33 -4.15
N PRO A 180 -14.49 10.24 -3.16
CA PRO A 180 -14.65 9.90 -1.75
C PRO A 180 -16.03 9.30 -1.45
#